data_4fcb1be5579a98248761d10312478c3c
#
_entry.id   4fcb1be5579a98248761d10312478c3c
#
_cell.length_a   1.000
_cell.length_b   1.000
_cell.length_c   1.000
_cell.angle_alpha   90.00
_cell.angle_beta   90.00
_cell.angle_gamma   90.00
#
_symmetry.space_group_name_H-M   'P 1'
#
loop_
_entity.id
_entity.type
_entity.pdbx_description
1 polymer ?
#
loop_
_entity_poly.entity_id
_entity_poly.type
_entity_poly.pdbx_seq_one_letter_code
_entity_poly.pdbx_strand_id
1 'polypeptide(L)'
;INFAKEAFKYSDKKVNFKARTKDGNKIKKGKVVAIIYGKAKGILKSERVALNFLSLISGVATTTRKFVDKIKGKPCKICCTRKTLPNLRAIQKYGVRLGGGINHRFNLSDEILIKDNHIAIDENIRKLVKRAIKNKKGKKITVEIDNLNQLKKIMGLKFNRILFDNM
;
A
#
# COMPACT_ATOMS: atom_id res chain seq x y z
N ILE A 1 -6.05 -13.40 -6.78
CA ILE A 1 -6.23 -14.52 -7.71
C ILE A 1 -5.40 -14.29 -8.99
N ASN A 2 -5.33 -13.05 -9.49
CA ASN A 2 -4.62 -12.72 -10.72
C ASN A 2 -3.12 -13.02 -10.65
N PHE A 3 -2.43 -12.68 -9.57
CA PHE A 3 -1.00 -13.00 -9.40
C PHE A 3 -0.73 -14.52 -9.39
N ALA A 4 -1.63 -15.31 -8.80
CA ALA A 4 -1.51 -16.77 -8.85
C ALA A 4 -1.68 -17.29 -10.29
N LYS A 5 -2.64 -16.76 -11.02
CA LYS A 5 -2.85 -17.09 -12.44
C LYS A 5 -1.62 -16.80 -13.28
N GLU A 6 -1.01 -15.63 -13.10
CA GLU A 6 0.21 -15.25 -13.83
C GLU A 6 1.41 -16.12 -13.45
N ALA A 7 1.55 -16.53 -12.19
CA ALA A 7 2.62 -17.46 -11.77
C ALA A 7 2.52 -18.81 -12.51
N PHE A 8 1.32 -19.35 -12.68
CA PHE A 8 1.12 -20.57 -13.45
C PHE A 8 1.42 -20.37 -14.94
N LYS A 9 0.90 -19.31 -15.54
CA LYS A 9 1.11 -19.01 -16.96
C LYS A 9 2.56 -18.70 -17.31
N TYR A 10 3.28 -18.06 -16.41
CA TYR A 10 4.70 -17.77 -16.59
C TYR A 10 5.54 -19.05 -16.66
N SER A 11 5.20 -20.03 -15.86
CA SER A 11 5.92 -21.32 -15.82
C SER A 11 5.54 -22.25 -16.98
N ASP A 12 4.26 -22.31 -17.33
CA ASP A 12 3.75 -23.12 -18.44
C ASP A 12 2.50 -22.48 -19.04
N LYS A 13 2.63 -21.94 -20.27
CA LYS A 13 1.54 -21.29 -20.99
C LYS A 13 0.35 -22.23 -21.28
N LYS A 14 0.58 -23.55 -21.26
CA LYS A 14 -0.47 -24.57 -21.50
C LYS A 14 -1.29 -24.86 -20.25
N VAL A 15 -0.90 -24.37 -19.07
CA VAL A 15 -1.71 -24.51 -17.86
C VAL A 15 -2.97 -23.66 -17.98
N ASN A 16 -4.11 -24.29 -17.80
CA ASN A 16 -5.40 -23.61 -17.76
C ASN A 16 -5.76 -23.30 -16.30
N PHE A 17 -5.93 -22.02 -15.99
CA PHE A 17 -6.29 -21.51 -14.66
C PHE A 17 -7.72 -20.96 -14.70
N LYS A 18 -8.67 -21.66 -14.07
CA LYS A 18 -10.08 -21.25 -13.98
C LYS A 18 -10.35 -20.65 -12.59
N ALA A 19 -10.35 -19.31 -12.49
CA ALA A 19 -10.73 -18.61 -11.26
C ALA A 19 -12.21 -18.86 -10.92
N ARG A 20 -12.51 -19.11 -9.65
CA ARG A 20 -13.86 -19.28 -9.07
C ARG A 20 -14.27 -18.13 -8.16
N THR A 21 -13.38 -17.15 -8.01
CA THR A 21 -13.63 -15.95 -7.23
C THR A 21 -12.88 -14.76 -7.85
N LYS A 22 -13.21 -13.57 -7.39
CA LYS A 22 -12.53 -12.30 -7.77
C LYS A 22 -11.67 -11.80 -6.62
N ASP A 23 -10.64 -11.03 -6.96
CA ASP A 23 -9.83 -10.31 -5.96
C ASP A 23 -10.72 -9.36 -5.15
N GLY A 24 -10.45 -9.26 -3.84
CA GLY A 24 -11.25 -8.47 -2.89
C GLY A 24 -12.44 -9.20 -2.27
N ASN A 25 -12.85 -10.35 -2.79
CA ASN A 25 -13.93 -11.12 -2.20
C ASN A 25 -13.51 -11.83 -0.91
N LYS A 26 -14.40 -11.81 0.10
CA LYS A 26 -14.23 -12.59 1.32
C LYS A 26 -14.49 -14.09 1.03
N ILE A 27 -13.55 -14.92 1.42
CA ILE A 27 -13.61 -16.37 1.19
C ILE A 27 -13.80 -17.10 2.51
N LYS A 28 -14.68 -18.09 2.55
CA LYS A 28 -14.87 -19.00 3.68
C LYS A 28 -13.89 -20.18 3.59
N LYS A 29 -13.52 -20.76 4.73
CA LYS A 29 -12.72 -21.99 4.80
C LYS A 29 -13.37 -23.10 3.94
N GLY A 30 -12.56 -23.85 3.23
CA GLY A 30 -13.00 -24.94 2.35
C GLY A 30 -13.53 -24.53 0.97
N LYS A 31 -13.68 -23.22 0.70
CA LYS A 31 -14.15 -22.78 -0.62
C LYS A 31 -13.05 -22.88 -1.67
N VAL A 32 -13.34 -23.53 -2.79
CA VAL A 32 -12.47 -23.58 -3.98
C VAL A 32 -12.39 -22.19 -4.59
N VAL A 33 -11.17 -21.61 -4.69
CA VAL A 33 -10.92 -20.28 -5.24
C VAL A 33 -10.48 -20.31 -6.70
N ALA A 34 -9.86 -21.42 -7.13
CA ALA A 34 -9.49 -21.67 -8.52
C ALA A 34 -9.37 -23.17 -8.77
N ILE A 35 -9.49 -23.56 -10.04
CA ILE A 35 -9.22 -24.91 -10.52
C ILE A 35 -8.13 -24.79 -11.59
N ILE A 36 -7.11 -25.63 -11.47
CA ILE A 36 -5.95 -25.63 -12.38
C ILE A 36 -5.90 -26.95 -13.13
N TYR A 37 -5.76 -26.87 -14.45
CA TYR A 37 -5.64 -28.03 -15.35
C TYR A 37 -4.36 -27.92 -16.15
N GLY A 38 -3.66 -29.01 -16.32
CA GLY A 38 -2.44 -29.07 -17.13
C GLY A 38 -1.56 -30.25 -16.79
N LYS A 39 -0.37 -30.29 -17.38
CA LYS A 39 0.63 -31.30 -17.07
C LYS A 39 1.10 -31.15 -15.63
N ALA A 40 1.20 -32.25 -14.87
CA ALA A 40 1.62 -32.25 -13.47
C ALA A 40 2.93 -31.46 -13.24
N LYS A 41 3.92 -31.63 -14.12
CA LYS A 41 5.20 -30.92 -14.06
C LYS A 41 5.02 -29.40 -14.05
N GLY A 42 4.16 -28.84 -14.93
CA GLY A 42 3.90 -27.40 -15.00
C GLY A 42 3.17 -26.89 -13.75
N ILE A 43 2.20 -27.65 -13.24
CA ILE A 43 1.43 -27.31 -12.04
C ILE A 43 2.35 -27.29 -10.83
N LEU A 44 3.09 -28.37 -10.56
CA LEU A 44 3.97 -28.50 -9.39
C LEU A 44 5.10 -27.46 -9.37
N LYS A 45 5.64 -27.09 -10.54
CA LYS A 45 6.67 -26.06 -10.65
C LYS A 45 6.16 -24.67 -10.21
N SER A 46 4.88 -24.36 -10.41
CA SER A 46 4.30 -23.02 -10.19
C SER A 46 3.55 -22.89 -8.87
N GLU A 47 3.08 -24.00 -8.32
CA GLU A 47 2.17 -24.04 -7.17
C GLU A 47 2.68 -23.20 -6.00
N ARG A 48 3.92 -23.41 -5.59
CA ARG A 48 4.46 -22.73 -4.40
C ARG A 48 4.50 -21.21 -4.58
N VAL A 49 4.93 -20.73 -5.75
CA VAL A 49 4.99 -19.30 -6.07
C VAL A 49 3.58 -18.70 -6.09
N ALA A 50 2.63 -19.38 -6.73
CA ALA A 50 1.24 -18.96 -6.77
C ALA A 50 0.61 -18.86 -5.37
N LEU A 51 0.84 -19.88 -4.52
CA LEU A 51 0.35 -19.88 -3.14
C LEU A 51 1.01 -18.78 -2.29
N ASN A 52 2.30 -18.51 -2.47
CA ASN A 52 2.98 -17.44 -1.76
C ASN A 52 2.38 -16.06 -2.08
N PHE A 53 2.10 -15.76 -3.36
CA PHE A 53 1.41 -14.54 -3.73
C PHE A 53 -0.01 -14.45 -3.17
N LEU A 54 -0.78 -15.54 -3.25
CA LEU A 54 -2.13 -15.59 -2.69
C LEU A 54 -2.11 -15.31 -1.19
N SER A 55 -1.23 -15.98 -0.44
CA SER A 55 -1.13 -15.82 1.01
C SER A 55 -0.72 -14.41 1.41
N LEU A 56 0.33 -13.87 0.77
CA LEU A 56 0.82 -12.51 1.08
C LEU A 56 -0.26 -11.45 0.81
N ILE A 57 -0.86 -11.46 -0.38
CA ILE A 57 -1.85 -10.45 -0.78
C ILE A 57 -3.12 -10.58 0.06
N SER A 58 -3.58 -11.82 0.30
CA SER A 58 -4.77 -12.07 1.13
C SER A 58 -4.55 -11.66 2.58
N GLY A 59 -3.35 -11.88 3.13
CA GLY A 59 -2.98 -11.43 4.47
C GLY A 59 -3.07 -9.93 4.62
N VAL A 60 -2.44 -9.19 3.69
CA VAL A 60 -2.50 -7.71 3.66
C VAL A 60 -3.95 -7.22 3.50
N ALA A 61 -4.70 -7.78 2.54
CA ALA A 61 -6.09 -7.39 2.29
C ALA A 61 -7.00 -7.66 3.49
N THR A 62 -6.86 -8.84 4.12
CA THR A 62 -7.65 -9.23 5.29
C THR A 62 -7.36 -8.34 6.50
N THR A 63 -6.08 -8.05 6.76
CA THR A 63 -5.69 -7.15 7.84
C THR A 63 -6.21 -5.73 7.59
N THR A 64 -6.03 -5.22 6.38
CA THR A 64 -6.56 -3.90 6.00
C THR A 64 -8.08 -3.84 6.19
N ARG A 65 -8.82 -4.87 5.77
CA ARG A 65 -10.28 -4.95 5.94
C ARG A 65 -10.68 -4.88 7.40
N LYS A 66 -9.99 -5.57 8.30
CA LYS A 66 -10.27 -5.50 9.74
C LYS A 66 -10.20 -4.06 10.28
N PHE A 67 -9.23 -3.27 9.83
CA PHE A 67 -9.13 -1.85 10.22
C PHE A 67 -10.21 -0.99 9.55
N VAL A 68 -10.48 -1.20 8.26
CA VAL A 68 -11.53 -0.49 7.52
C VAL A 68 -12.89 -0.71 8.17
N ASP A 69 -13.20 -1.94 8.56
CA ASP A 69 -14.50 -2.27 9.19
C ASP A 69 -14.65 -1.58 10.56
N LYS A 70 -13.56 -1.38 11.33
CA LYS A 70 -13.59 -0.67 12.62
C LYS A 70 -13.89 0.83 12.50
N ILE A 71 -13.55 1.44 11.37
CA ILE A 71 -13.82 2.86 11.12
C ILE A 71 -15.05 3.11 10.24
N LYS A 72 -15.84 2.07 9.99
CA LYS A 72 -17.07 2.20 9.19
C LYS A 72 -18.01 3.27 9.77
N GLY A 73 -18.48 4.18 8.91
CA GLY A 73 -19.32 5.31 9.30
C GLY A 73 -18.55 6.51 9.87
N LYS A 74 -17.22 6.47 9.97
CA LYS A 74 -16.39 7.61 10.37
C LYS A 74 -15.83 8.35 9.13
N PRO A 75 -15.62 9.68 9.20
CA PRO A 75 -15.09 10.46 8.09
C PRO A 75 -13.57 10.32 7.95
N CYS A 76 -13.05 9.10 8.04
CA CYS A 76 -11.63 8.79 7.92
C CYS A 76 -11.40 7.54 7.06
N LYS A 77 -10.16 7.31 6.64
CA LYS A 77 -9.78 6.18 5.77
C LYS A 77 -8.49 5.56 6.27
N ILE A 78 -8.38 4.25 6.14
CA ILE A 78 -7.12 3.51 6.36
C ILE A 78 -6.21 3.74 5.17
N CYS A 79 -5.00 4.23 5.42
CA CYS A 79 -4.00 4.52 4.39
C CYS A 79 -2.71 3.73 4.63
N CYS A 80 -2.13 3.19 3.57
CA CYS A 80 -0.83 2.53 3.67
C CYS A 80 0.32 3.53 3.73
N THR A 81 1.52 3.03 4.09
CA THR A 81 2.78 3.79 4.06
C THR A 81 3.73 3.24 2.98
N ARG A 82 4.99 3.68 3.01
CA ARG A 82 6.10 3.12 2.22
C ARG A 82 6.92 2.07 2.98
N LYS A 83 6.54 1.73 4.22
CA LYS A 83 7.16 0.66 5.01
C LYS A 83 6.68 -0.69 4.48
N THR A 84 7.31 -1.15 3.40
CA THR A 84 6.94 -2.36 2.65
C THR A 84 8.12 -3.29 2.53
N LEU A 85 7.87 -4.57 2.28
CA LEU A 85 8.92 -5.52 1.94
C LEU A 85 9.66 -5.07 0.66
N PRO A 86 10.98 -5.24 0.58
CA PRO A 86 11.76 -4.96 -0.62
C PRO A 86 11.12 -5.62 -1.85
N ASN A 87 11.08 -4.89 -2.95
CA ASN A 87 10.52 -5.31 -4.24
C ASN A 87 9.03 -5.70 -4.26
N LEU A 88 8.35 -5.77 -3.10
CA LEU A 88 6.94 -6.18 -3.03
C LEU A 88 5.96 -5.03 -2.80
N ARG A 89 6.41 -3.76 -2.87
CA ARG A 89 5.56 -2.58 -2.60
C ARG A 89 4.31 -2.52 -3.47
N ALA A 90 4.44 -2.78 -4.76
CA ALA A 90 3.30 -2.77 -5.68
C ALA A 90 2.24 -3.79 -5.25
N ILE A 91 2.68 -5.00 -4.93
CA ILE A 91 1.84 -6.12 -4.53
C ILE A 91 1.18 -5.86 -3.18
N GLN A 92 1.92 -5.35 -2.20
CA GLN A 92 1.36 -5.04 -0.88
C GLN A 92 0.36 -3.87 -0.95
N LYS A 93 0.67 -2.80 -1.71
CA LYS A 93 -0.28 -1.70 -1.94
C LYS A 93 -1.54 -2.15 -2.70
N TYR A 94 -1.41 -3.10 -3.61
CA TYR A 94 -2.56 -3.75 -4.23
C TYR A 94 -3.43 -4.47 -3.19
N GLY A 95 -2.83 -5.25 -2.28
CA GLY A 95 -3.54 -5.89 -1.17
C GLY A 95 -4.28 -4.89 -0.28
N VAL A 96 -3.68 -3.73 0.03
CA VAL A 96 -4.34 -2.66 0.80
C VAL A 96 -5.61 -2.17 0.10
N ARG A 97 -5.56 -1.92 -1.21
CA ARG A 97 -6.75 -1.52 -1.99
C ARG A 97 -7.84 -2.59 -1.97
N LEU A 98 -7.48 -3.86 -2.13
CA LEU A 98 -8.44 -4.96 -2.05
C LEU A 98 -9.11 -5.05 -0.67
N GLY A 99 -8.39 -4.70 0.39
CA GLY A 99 -8.93 -4.58 1.74
C GLY A 99 -9.84 -3.36 1.98
N GLY A 100 -9.96 -2.46 1.01
CA GLY A 100 -10.75 -1.23 1.11
C GLY A 100 -9.99 -0.03 1.67
N GLY A 101 -8.67 -0.16 1.85
CA GLY A 101 -7.79 0.95 2.19
C GLY A 101 -7.40 1.81 0.98
N ILE A 102 -6.74 2.93 1.23
CA ILE A 102 -6.21 3.82 0.20
C ILE A 102 -4.68 3.78 0.20
N ASN A 103 -4.08 4.15 -0.93
CA ASN A 103 -2.63 4.21 -1.06
C ASN A 103 -2.12 5.64 -0.86
N HIS A 104 -1.05 5.78 -0.05
CA HIS A 104 -0.18 6.95 -0.04
C HIS A 104 0.82 6.88 -1.20
N ARG A 105 1.70 7.88 -1.34
CA ARG A 105 2.74 7.94 -2.38
C ARG A 105 3.43 6.58 -2.57
N PHE A 106 3.69 6.23 -3.82
CA PHE A 106 4.37 4.99 -4.18
C PHE A 106 5.89 5.13 -4.04
N ASN A 107 6.42 6.26 -4.53
CA ASN A 107 7.86 6.56 -4.52
C ASN A 107 8.12 7.99 -4.00
N LEU A 108 9.40 8.40 -3.98
CA LEU A 108 9.80 9.72 -3.51
C LEU A 108 9.45 10.85 -4.48
N SER A 109 9.23 10.52 -5.76
CA SER A 109 8.91 11.51 -6.80
C SER A 109 7.44 11.90 -6.84
N ASP A 110 6.52 11.13 -6.23
CA ASP A 110 5.09 11.38 -6.29
C ASP A 110 4.65 12.58 -5.43
N GLU A 111 5.29 12.77 -4.28
CA GLU A 111 4.89 13.74 -3.27
C GLU A 111 6.09 14.14 -2.40
N ILE A 112 6.16 15.41 -2.05
CA ILE A 112 7.15 15.91 -1.08
C ILE A 112 6.66 15.55 0.32
N LEU A 113 7.50 14.86 1.10
CA LEU A 113 7.25 14.58 2.52
C LEU A 113 8.41 15.13 3.34
N ILE A 114 8.12 16.17 4.13
CA ILE A 114 9.05 16.72 5.12
C ILE A 114 8.90 15.88 6.39
N LYS A 115 10.01 15.39 6.92
CA LYS A 115 10.09 14.49 8.07
C LYS A 115 11.07 15.03 9.12
N ASP A 116 11.06 14.40 10.29
CA ASP A 116 11.98 14.59 11.41
C ASP A 116 13.43 14.75 10.96
N ASN A 117 13.95 13.83 10.17
CA ASN A 117 15.32 13.86 9.66
C ASN A 117 15.65 15.14 8.84
N HIS A 118 14.67 15.66 8.09
CA HIS A 118 14.88 16.91 7.35
C HIS A 118 14.90 18.10 8.29
N ILE A 119 14.06 18.06 9.34
CA ILE A 119 13.99 19.12 10.36
C ILE A 119 15.27 19.14 11.18
N ALA A 120 15.83 17.97 11.52
CA ALA A 120 17.09 17.85 12.26
C ALA A 120 18.29 18.46 11.50
N ILE A 121 18.29 18.41 10.16
CA ILE A 121 19.36 19.00 9.34
C ILE A 121 19.27 20.54 9.25
N ASP A 122 18.06 21.08 9.10
CA ASP A 122 17.84 22.53 8.82
C ASP A 122 17.31 23.29 10.05
N GLU A 123 17.02 22.59 11.17
CA GLU A 123 16.49 23.07 12.46
C GLU A 123 15.29 24.02 12.40
N ASN A 124 14.87 24.47 11.22
CA ASN A 124 13.77 25.40 10.99
C ASN A 124 12.70 24.84 10.06
N ILE A 125 11.70 24.18 10.66
CA ILE A 125 10.58 23.57 9.92
C ILE A 125 9.84 24.58 9.02
N ARG A 126 9.69 25.84 9.46
CA ARG A 126 9.01 26.88 8.66
C ARG A 126 9.78 27.22 7.38
N LYS A 127 11.11 27.32 7.48
CA LYS A 127 12.01 27.56 6.33
C LYS A 127 11.97 26.39 5.35
N LEU A 128 12.00 25.15 5.86
CA LEU A 128 11.88 23.94 5.05
C LEU A 128 10.57 23.89 4.27
N VAL A 129 9.44 24.14 4.92
CA VAL A 129 8.12 24.14 4.28
C VAL A 129 8.04 25.24 3.22
N LYS A 130 8.53 26.47 3.48
CA LYS A 130 8.58 27.54 2.48
C LYS A 130 9.43 27.14 1.26
N ARG A 131 10.59 26.51 1.46
CA ARG A 131 11.45 26.01 0.39
C ARG A 131 10.76 24.91 -0.43
N ALA A 132 10.06 24.00 0.23
CA ALA A 132 9.26 22.96 -0.45
C ALA A 132 8.12 23.56 -1.28
N ILE A 133 7.42 24.58 -0.75
CA ILE A 133 6.34 25.29 -1.47
C ILE A 133 6.88 25.95 -2.75
N LYS A 134 8.05 26.63 -2.65
CA LYS A 134 8.70 27.27 -3.81
C LYS A 134 9.07 26.26 -4.90
N ASN A 135 9.53 25.06 -4.51
CA ASN A 135 10.12 24.08 -5.40
C ASN A 135 9.19 22.88 -5.73
N LYS A 136 7.91 22.89 -5.33
CA LYS A 136 7.02 21.72 -5.42
C LYS A 136 6.70 21.23 -6.84
N LYS A 137 6.85 22.08 -7.87
CA LYS A 137 6.57 21.72 -9.28
C LYS A 137 5.25 20.93 -9.45
N GLY A 138 4.15 21.44 -8.87
CA GLY A 138 2.83 20.80 -8.90
C GLY A 138 2.62 19.63 -7.92
N LYS A 139 3.66 19.15 -7.23
CA LYS A 139 3.54 18.04 -6.28
C LYS A 139 2.83 18.46 -5.00
N LYS A 140 2.14 17.49 -4.37
CA LYS A 140 1.58 17.67 -3.02
C LYS A 140 2.71 17.72 -1.99
N ILE A 141 2.48 18.46 -0.91
CA ILE A 141 3.39 18.56 0.23
C ILE A 141 2.69 18.02 1.46
N THR A 142 3.28 17.02 2.08
CA THR A 142 2.92 16.52 3.41
C THR A 142 4.03 16.88 4.39
N VAL A 143 3.66 17.40 5.56
CA VAL A 143 4.60 17.74 6.64
C VAL A 143 4.31 16.83 7.82
N GLU A 144 5.30 16.04 8.22
CA GLU A 144 5.28 15.22 9.42
C GLU A 144 5.69 16.09 10.61
N ILE A 145 4.97 15.99 11.70
CA ILE A 145 5.21 16.73 12.94
C ILE A 145 5.13 15.80 14.15
N ASP A 146 6.01 16.03 15.12
CA ASP A 146 6.12 15.23 16.34
C ASP A 146 5.46 15.91 17.55
N ASN A 147 5.11 17.21 17.41
CA ASN A 147 4.49 17.99 18.47
C ASN A 147 3.74 19.23 17.96
N LEU A 148 2.87 19.76 18.83
CA LEU A 148 2.05 20.93 18.51
C LEU A 148 2.85 22.24 18.30
N ASN A 149 4.06 22.34 18.84
CA ASN A 149 4.90 23.52 18.62
C ASN A 149 5.40 23.59 17.18
N GLN A 150 5.76 22.44 16.59
CA GLN A 150 6.08 22.36 15.16
C GLN A 150 4.87 22.75 14.31
N LEU A 151 3.65 22.27 14.69
CA LEU A 151 2.41 22.66 14.01
C LEU A 151 2.22 24.18 14.01
N LYS A 152 2.30 24.83 15.18
CA LYS A 152 2.15 26.29 15.30
C LYS A 152 3.11 27.07 14.40
N LYS A 153 4.35 26.61 14.24
CA LYS A 153 5.37 27.25 13.38
C LYS A 153 5.02 27.22 11.89
N ILE A 154 4.23 26.24 11.43
CA ILE A 154 3.88 26.07 10.01
C ILE A 154 2.45 26.50 9.68
N MET A 155 1.64 26.83 10.67
CA MET A 155 0.28 27.35 10.44
C MET A 155 0.31 28.57 9.50
N GLY A 156 -0.71 28.66 8.64
CA GLY A 156 -0.81 29.70 7.61
C GLY A 156 0.05 29.50 6.35
N LEU A 157 0.90 28.45 6.29
CA LEU A 157 1.61 28.10 5.07
C LEU A 157 0.74 27.22 4.15
N LYS A 158 0.90 27.36 2.82
CA LYS A 158 0.10 26.61 1.81
C LYS A 158 0.71 25.26 1.48
N PHE A 159 0.48 24.24 2.29
CA PHE A 159 0.80 22.83 2.03
C PHE A 159 -0.48 21.96 2.04
N ASN A 160 -0.39 20.66 1.72
CA ASN A 160 -1.58 19.84 1.45
C ASN A 160 -2.02 18.99 2.65
N ARG A 161 -1.09 18.50 3.48
CA ARG A 161 -1.39 17.58 4.58
C ARG A 161 -0.44 17.76 5.74
N ILE A 162 -0.94 17.43 6.94
CA ILE A 162 -0.15 17.20 8.14
C ILE A 162 -0.20 15.70 8.44
N LEU A 163 0.94 15.14 8.78
CA LEU A 163 1.08 13.81 9.32
C LEU A 163 1.49 13.96 10.80
N PHE A 164 0.64 13.51 11.70
CA PHE A 164 0.94 13.44 13.13
C PHE A 164 1.69 12.12 13.39
N ASP A 165 2.92 12.20 13.89
CA ASP A 165 3.72 11.03 14.21
C ASP A 165 3.69 10.77 15.71
N ASN A 166 3.19 9.60 16.09
CA ASN A 166 3.05 9.16 17.49
C ASN A 166 2.31 10.15 18.43
N MET A 167 1.29 10.83 17.96
CA MET A 167 0.47 11.79 18.71
C MET A 167 -0.95 11.26 18.88
#